data_9ca28c64974ba6427d92b2128c4bde0a
#
_entry.id   9ca28c64974ba6427d92b2128c4bde0a
#
_cell.length_a   1.000
_cell.length_b   1.000
_cell.length_c   1.000
_cell.angle_alpha   90.00
_cell.angle_beta   90.00
_cell.angle_gamma   90.00
#
_symmetry.space_group_name_H-M   'P 1'
#
loop_
_entity.id
_entity.type
_entity.pdbx_description
1 polymer ?
#
loop_
_entity_poly.entity_id
_entity_poly.type
_entity_poly.pdbx_seq_one_letter_code
_entity_poly.pdbx_strand_id
1 'polypeptide(L)'
;MTTTIRSDHGVTVRYWAGARAAAGVASDVVSGTTVDEVVSAAVALHPALRPVAAVATFLVDGSAAPRDRLVPAGATVEVLPPFAGG
;
A
#
# COMPACT_ATOMS: atom_id res chain seq x y z
N MET A 1 8.23 5.35 -28.65
CA MET A 1 8.00 5.17 -28.11
C MET A 1 7.73 4.95 -27.35
N THR A 2 7.58 4.87 -26.97
CA THR A 2 7.32 4.76 -26.18
C THR A 2 6.99 4.41 -25.45
N THR A 3 6.77 4.19 -24.98
CA THR A 3 6.38 3.97 -24.22
C THR A 3 5.95 3.72 -23.46
N THR A 4 5.68 3.53 -23.16
CA THR A 4 5.29 3.44 -22.36
C THR A 4 4.86 2.85 -21.67
N ILE A 5 4.82 2.50 -21.08
CA ILE A 5 4.45 1.97 -20.44
C ILE A 5 4.32 1.75 -19.45
N ARG A 6 4.21 1.64 -18.92
CA ARG A 6 3.96 1.69 -18.03
C ARG A 6 3.38 1.33 -17.10
N SER A 7 3.19 1.49 -16.45
CA SER A 7 2.35 1.47 -15.34
C SER A 7 1.34 0.36 -15.30
N ASP A 8 1.52 -0.64 -16.08
CA ASP A 8 0.67 -1.81 -16.04
C ASP A 8 0.71 -2.51 -14.71
N HIS A 9 1.79 -2.31 -13.96
CA HIS A 9 1.95 -2.92 -12.65
C HIS A 9 1.72 -1.95 -11.51
N GLY A 10 1.17 -0.78 -11.80
CA GLY A 10 0.92 0.22 -10.79
C GLY A 10 -0.19 -0.21 -9.84
N VAL A 11 0.07 -0.03 -8.55
CA VAL A 11 -0.89 -0.29 -7.49
C VAL A 11 -0.97 0.97 -6.65
N THR A 12 -2.17 1.44 -6.39
CA THR A 12 -2.38 2.58 -5.52
C THR A 12 -2.37 2.09 -4.08
N VAL A 13 -1.56 2.74 -3.24
CA VAL A 13 -1.55 2.49 -1.79
C VAL A 13 -2.20 3.68 -1.13
N ARG A 14 -3.24 3.46 -0.34
CA ARG A 14 -3.89 4.51 0.42
C ARG A 14 -3.58 4.32 1.89
N TYR A 15 -3.25 5.43 2.53
CA TYR A 15 -2.85 5.44 3.94
C TYR A 15 -3.95 6.06 4.78
N TRP A 16 -4.29 5.41 5.90
CA TRP A 16 -5.32 5.88 6.81
C TRP A 16 -4.71 6.16 8.19
N ALA A 17 -5.28 7.14 8.88
CA ALA A 17 -4.95 7.45 10.27
C ALA A 17 -3.44 7.54 10.50
N GLY A 18 -2.88 6.74 11.41
CA GLY A 18 -1.46 6.77 11.72
C GLY A 18 -0.56 6.43 10.54
N ALA A 19 -1.03 5.63 9.59
CA ALA A 19 -0.28 5.35 8.38
C ALA A 19 -0.14 6.60 7.52
N ARG A 20 -1.20 7.38 7.39
CA ARG A 20 -1.16 8.64 6.64
C ARG A 20 -0.25 9.64 7.32
N ALA A 21 -0.28 9.71 8.65
CA ALA A 21 0.61 10.59 9.40
C ALA A 21 2.07 10.19 9.18
N ALA A 22 2.36 8.89 9.19
CA ALA A 22 3.72 8.39 9.01
C ALA A 22 4.22 8.60 7.58
N ALA A 23 3.37 8.41 6.60
CA ALA A 23 3.74 8.58 5.19
C ALA A 23 3.83 10.07 4.79
N GLY A 24 3.03 10.92 5.42
CA GLY A 24 2.99 12.33 5.09
C GLY A 24 2.19 12.65 3.83
N VAL A 25 1.58 11.65 3.21
CA VAL A 25 0.73 11.79 2.03
C VAL A 25 -0.46 10.86 2.17
N ALA A 26 -1.51 11.11 1.39
CA ALA A 26 -2.72 10.30 1.46
C ALA A 26 -2.56 8.99 0.69
N SER A 27 -1.76 8.97 -0.37
CA SER A 27 -1.59 7.80 -1.20
C SER A 27 -0.32 7.91 -2.03
N ASP A 28 0.10 6.76 -2.56
CA ASP A 28 1.19 6.65 -3.52
C ASP A 28 0.81 5.60 -4.56
N VAL A 29 1.55 5.59 -5.66
CA VAL A 29 1.48 4.52 -6.64
C VAL A 29 2.82 3.80 -6.62
N VAL A 30 2.78 2.50 -6.43
CA VAL A 30 3.99 1.66 -6.36
C VAL A 30 3.82 0.43 -7.24
N SER A 31 4.88 -0.33 -7.39
CA SER A 31 4.84 -1.60 -8.11
C SER A 31 4.93 -2.75 -7.13
N GLY A 32 4.29 -3.85 -7.47
CA GLY A 32 4.34 -5.07 -6.68
C GLY A 32 3.25 -6.03 -7.14
N THR A 33 3.45 -7.31 -6.89
CA THR A 33 2.49 -8.35 -7.28
C THR A 33 1.84 -9.01 -6.09
N THR A 34 2.33 -8.76 -4.89
CA THR A 34 1.70 -9.21 -3.65
C THR A 34 1.52 -8.03 -2.72
N VAL A 35 0.64 -8.19 -1.74
CA VAL A 35 0.47 -7.18 -0.70
C VAL A 35 1.81 -6.87 -0.03
N ASP A 36 2.59 -7.90 0.27
CA ASP A 36 3.89 -7.71 0.92
C ASP A 36 4.84 -6.86 0.08
N GLU A 37 4.91 -7.12 -1.22
CA GLU A 37 5.75 -6.33 -2.12
C GLU A 37 5.30 -4.88 -2.20
N VAL A 38 3.98 -4.67 -2.28
CA VAL A 38 3.41 -3.34 -2.34
C VAL A 38 3.70 -2.57 -1.05
N VAL A 39 3.50 -3.22 0.10
CA VAL A 39 3.77 -2.60 1.40
C VAL A 39 5.25 -2.31 1.57
N SER A 40 6.12 -3.23 1.14
CA SER A 40 7.57 -3.02 1.21
C SER A 40 7.99 -1.83 0.36
N ALA A 41 7.40 -1.67 -0.83
CA ALA A 41 7.67 -0.51 -1.68
C ALA A 41 7.23 0.79 -1.00
N ALA A 42 6.07 0.78 -0.36
CA ALA A 42 5.59 1.95 0.37
C ALA A 42 6.50 2.31 1.54
N VAL A 43 6.98 1.31 2.28
CA VAL A 43 7.92 1.52 3.39
C VAL A 43 9.24 2.08 2.88
N ALA A 44 9.69 1.64 1.69
CA ALA A 44 10.90 2.18 1.09
C ALA A 44 10.76 3.67 0.77
N LEU A 45 9.57 4.10 0.34
CA LEU A 45 9.28 5.51 0.11
C LEU A 45 9.20 6.30 1.43
N HIS A 46 8.64 5.69 2.45
CA HIS A 46 8.35 6.35 3.73
C HIS A 46 8.80 5.45 4.86
N PRO A 47 10.09 5.50 5.26
CA PRO A 47 10.59 4.59 6.31
C PRO A 47 9.83 4.67 7.63
N ALA A 48 9.26 5.82 7.97
CA ALA A 48 8.47 5.96 9.20
C ALA A 48 7.21 5.09 9.18
N LEU A 49 6.81 4.60 8.01
CA LEU A 49 5.66 3.73 7.88
C LEU A 49 5.92 2.31 8.40
N ARG A 50 7.19 1.91 8.53
CA ARG A 50 7.54 0.53 8.88
C ARG A 50 6.83 0.02 10.13
N PRO A 51 6.91 0.70 11.28
CA PRO A 51 6.26 0.18 12.49
C PRO A 51 4.74 0.15 12.38
N VAL A 52 4.16 1.07 11.62
CA VAL A 52 2.71 1.09 11.40
C VAL A 52 2.30 -0.08 10.53
N ALA A 53 3.04 -0.31 9.44
CA ALA A 53 2.75 -1.41 8.51
C ALA A 53 2.86 -2.77 9.18
N ALA A 54 3.74 -2.89 10.19
CA ALA A 54 3.95 -4.16 10.88
C ALA A 54 2.70 -4.65 11.62
N VAL A 55 1.79 -3.74 11.99
CA VAL A 55 0.59 -4.08 12.76
C VAL A 55 -0.70 -3.72 12.05
N ALA A 56 -0.62 -3.23 10.82
CA ALA A 56 -1.80 -2.79 10.08
C ALA A 56 -2.55 -3.97 9.46
N THR A 57 -3.82 -3.74 9.18
CA THR A 57 -4.62 -4.59 8.30
C THR A 57 -4.53 -4.02 6.89
N PHE A 58 -4.43 -4.89 5.90
CA PHE A 58 -4.39 -4.46 4.50
C PHE A 58 -5.66 -4.89 3.80
N LEU A 59 -6.21 -3.97 2.99
CA LEU A 59 -7.34 -4.29 2.13
C LEU A 59 -6.89 -4.22 0.68
N VAL A 60 -7.33 -5.18 -0.12
CA VAL A 60 -7.16 -5.15 -1.57
C VAL A 60 -8.53 -4.93 -2.16
N ASP A 61 -8.71 -3.78 -2.80
CA ASP A 61 -10.00 -3.38 -3.37
C ASP A 61 -11.14 -3.57 -2.38
N GLY A 62 -10.90 -3.17 -1.12
CA GLY A 62 -11.91 -3.18 -0.08
C GLY A 62 -12.03 -4.46 0.72
N SER A 63 -11.29 -5.51 0.38
CA SER A 63 -11.35 -6.79 1.08
C SER A 63 -10.07 -7.06 1.84
N ALA A 64 -10.18 -7.45 3.10
CA ALA A 64 -9.02 -7.76 3.92
C ALA A 64 -8.21 -8.89 3.27
N ALA A 65 -6.90 -8.74 3.29
CA ALA A 65 -6.01 -9.66 2.59
C ALA A 65 -4.73 -9.87 3.38
N PRO A 66 -4.19 -11.10 3.36
CA PRO A 66 -2.89 -11.36 3.96
C PRO A 66 -1.77 -10.81 3.07
N ARG A 67 -0.57 -10.80 3.61
CA ARG A 67 0.57 -10.24 2.88
C ARG A 67 0.94 -11.01 1.63
N ASP A 68 0.59 -12.28 1.56
CA ASP A 68 0.90 -13.10 0.38
C ASP A 68 -0.18 -13.07 -0.69
N ARG A 69 -1.25 -12.29 -0.48
CA ARG A 69 -2.30 -12.13 -1.47
C ARG A 69 -1.75 -11.48 -2.73
N LEU A 70 -2.08 -12.07 -3.88
CA LEU A 70 -1.75 -11.45 -5.16
C LEU A 70 -2.57 -10.18 -5.36
N VAL A 71 -1.92 -9.16 -5.90
CA VAL A 71 -2.53 -7.85 -6.15
C VAL A 71 -2.51 -7.59 -7.64
N PRO A 72 -3.69 -7.50 -8.28
CA PRO A 72 -3.71 -7.20 -9.71
C PRO A 72 -3.26 -5.77 -9.99
N ALA A 73 -2.70 -5.57 -11.18
CA ALA A 73 -2.35 -4.24 -11.63
C ALA A 73 -3.59 -3.35 -11.61
N GLY A 74 -3.42 -2.12 -11.17
CA GLY A 74 -4.52 -1.16 -11.07
C GLY A 74 -5.33 -1.26 -9.80
N ALA A 75 -5.05 -2.24 -8.93
CA ALA A 75 -5.77 -2.39 -7.67
C ALA A 75 -5.38 -1.30 -6.68
N THR A 76 -6.17 -1.19 -5.63
CA THR A 76 -5.89 -0.30 -4.50
C THR A 76 -5.63 -1.15 -3.26
N VAL A 77 -4.51 -0.91 -2.61
CA VAL A 77 -4.19 -1.50 -1.31
C VAL A 77 -4.35 -0.41 -0.26
N GLU A 78 -5.15 -0.69 0.76
CA GLU A 78 -5.35 0.26 1.84
C GLU A 78 -4.59 -0.22 3.08
N VAL A 79 -3.92 0.70 3.75
CA VAL A 79 -3.18 0.42 4.98
C VAL A 79 -3.99 0.97 6.14
N LEU A 80 -4.53 0.07 6.95
CA LEU A 80 -5.41 0.40 8.07
C LEU A 80 -4.73 0.01 9.37
N PRO A 81 -4.16 0.97 10.09
CA PRO A 81 -3.56 0.67 11.39
C PRO A 81 -4.64 0.23 12.38
N PRO A 82 -4.27 -0.55 13.41
CA PRO A 82 -5.19 -0.81 14.50
C PRO A 82 -5.57 0.53 15.15
N PHE A 83 -6.75 0.61 15.71
CA PHE A 83 -7.26 1.84 16.33
C PHE A 83 -7.47 2.98 15.34
N ALA A 84 -7.60 2.66 14.05
CA ALA A 84 -7.75 3.69 13.04
C ALA A 84 -8.96 4.58 13.29
N GLY A 85 -10.00 4.06 13.90
CA GLY A 85 -11.19 4.81 14.22
C GLY A 85 -11.22 5.33 15.64
N GLY A 86 -10.18 5.05 16.42
CA GLY A 86 -10.22 5.32 17.85
C GLY A 86 -9.40 6.47 18.30
#